data_a7995a8287bed407130672934b632706
#
_entry.id   a7995a8287bed407130672934b632706
#
_cell.length_a   1.000
_cell.length_b   1.000
_cell.length_c   1.000
_cell.angle_alpha   90.00
_cell.angle_beta   90.00
_cell.angle_gamma   90.00
#
_symmetry.space_group_name_H-M   'P 1'
#
loop_
_entity.id
_entity.type
_entity.pdbx_description
1 polymer ?
#
loop_
_entity_poly.entity_id
_entity_poly.type
_entity_poly.pdbx_seq_one_letter_code
_entity_poly.pdbx_strand_id
1 'polypeptide(L)'
;MKQGFARNTALDISEYVSHRHFKQSCNRTDEYIGMMRENGISEYYIKVLRKLDYLFPKSRSVVDAMNLYRLAWYKVHYPTEYYCVFLSNIFKSGNTIDYGDKYNYMEIIKECADKNINFLEADKEKSDSQLFLSENRNIRLPLNNKQYFADNC
;
A
#
# COMPACT_ATOMS: atom_id res chain seq x y z
N MET A 1 -11.15 -25.43 6.43
CA MET A 1 -11.16 -25.54 7.88
C MET A 1 -12.19 -26.60 8.28
N LYS A 2 -11.73 -27.71 8.84
CA LYS A 2 -12.57 -28.85 9.22
C LYS A 2 -12.68 -29.04 10.74
N GLN A 3 -12.52 -28.00 11.53
CA GLN A 3 -12.50 -28.14 12.97
C GLN A 3 -13.43 -27.11 13.59
N GLY A 4 -14.32 -27.61 14.37
CA GLY A 4 -15.54 -27.13 14.95
C GLY A 4 -15.58 -25.85 15.77
N PHE A 5 -14.75 -24.84 15.48
CA PHE A 5 -14.93 -23.53 16.07
C PHE A 5 -16.18 -22.86 15.55
N ALA A 6 -16.98 -22.28 16.44
CA ALA A 6 -17.96 -21.30 16.05
C ALA A 6 -17.25 -20.17 15.28
N ARG A 7 -17.86 -19.70 14.19
CA ARG A 7 -17.28 -18.69 13.31
C ARG A 7 -16.78 -17.44 14.06
N ASN A 8 -17.55 -16.98 15.02
CA ASN A 8 -17.21 -15.81 15.82
C ASN A 8 -15.96 -16.05 16.68
N THR A 9 -15.85 -17.19 17.35
CA THR A 9 -14.65 -17.55 18.13
C THR A 9 -13.41 -17.63 17.25
N ALA A 10 -13.52 -18.20 16.05
CA ALA A 10 -12.40 -18.27 15.11
C ALA A 10 -11.97 -16.87 14.64
N LEU A 11 -12.91 -15.94 14.41
CA LEU A 11 -12.62 -14.55 14.07
C LEU A 11 -11.94 -13.82 15.24
N ASP A 12 -12.44 -13.95 16.46
CA ASP A 12 -11.89 -13.32 17.66
C ASP A 12 -10.44 -13.78 17.89
N ILE A 13 -10.16 -15.07 17.76
CA ILE A 13 -8.80 -15.62 17.87
C ILE A 13 -7.91 -15.06 16.75
N SER A 14 -8.40 -15.00 15.50
CA SER A 14 -7.65 -14.47 14.37
C SER A 14 -7.31 -12.99 14.57
N GLU A 15 -8.26 -12.19 15.03
CA GLU A 15 -8.07 -10.78 15.34
C GLU A 15 -7.08 -10.58 16.49
N TYR A 16 -7.20 -11.36 17.55
CA TYR A 16 -6.31 -11.34 18.69
C TYR A 16 -4.85 -11.67 18.31
N VAL A 17 -4.64 -12.65 17.43
CA VAL A 17 -3.32 -12.99 16.87
C VAL A 17 -2.80 -11.85 15.99
N SER A 18 -3.65 -11.22 15.16
CA SER A 18 -3.28 -10.14 14.24
C SER A 18 -2.75 -8.91 14.98
N HIS A 19 -3.21 -8.64 16.19
CA HIS A 19 -2.78 -7.50 16.99
C HIS A 19 -1.57 -7.81 17.91
N ARG A 20 -0.82 -8.88 17.65
CA ARG A 20 0.38 -9.31 18.43
C ARG A 20 0.10 -9.73 19.86
N HIS A 21 -1.16 -9.82 20.29
CA HIS A 21 -1.49 -10.15 21.67
C HIS A 21 -1.14 -11.60 22.03
N PHE A 22 -1.06 -12.48 21.04
CA PHE A 22 -0.80 -13.91 21.26
C PHE A 22 0.61 -14.24 21.74
N LYS A 23 1.57 -13.31 21.62
CA LYS A 23 2.92 -13.44 22.18
C LYS A 23 2.95 -13.29 23.69
N GLN A 24 2.03 -12.54 24.24
CA GLN A 24 1.98 -12.25 25.67
C GLN A 24 1.29 -13.38 26.38
N SER A 25 1.91 -13.89 27.46
CA SER A 25 1.25 -14.83 28.38
C SER A 25 0.30 -14.04 29.27
N CYS A 26 -1.00 -14.17 29.01
CA CYS A 26 -2.06 -13.63 29.83
C CYS A 26 -3.25 -14.59 29.83
N ASN A 27 -4.16 -14.42 30.78
CA ASN A 27 -5.33 -15.29 30.94
C ASN A 27 -6.11 -15.52 29.65
N ARG A 28 -6.27 -14.49 28.85
CA ARG A 28 -6.99 -14.57 27.56
C ARG A 28 -6.23 -15.40 26.52
N THR A 29 -4.91 -15.29 26.47
CA THR A 29 -4.07 -16.12 25.60
C THR A 29 -4.19 -17.60 25.98
N ASP A 30 -4.14 -17.89 27.27
CA ASP A 30 -4.22 -19.27 27.78
C ASP A 30 -5.60 -19.87 27.55
N GLU A 31 -6.68 -19.08 27.69
CA GLU A 31 -8.05 -19.46 27.34
C GLU A 31 -8.16 -19.83 25.85
N TYR A 32 -7.66 -19.00 24.94
CA TYR A 32 -7.68 -19.29 23.50
C TYR A 32 -6.84 -20.53 23.15
N ILE A 33 -5.72 -20.73 23.81
CA ILE A 33 -4.90 -21.95 23.63
C ILE A 33 -5.66 -23.18 24.12
N GLY A 34 -6.36 -23.10 25.25
CA GLY A 34 -7.25 -24.16 25.75
C GLY A 34 -8.30 -24.53 24.71
N MET A 35 -9.04 -23.55 24.23
CA MET A 35 -10.07 -23.75 23.19
C MET A 35 -9.47 -24.35 21.91
N MET A 36 -8.29 -23.95 21.49
CA MET A 36 -7.60 -24.52 20.32
C MET A 36 -7.28 -26.00 20.52
N ARG A 37 -6.78 -26.39 21.67
CA ARG A 37 -6.45 -27.78 22.02
C ARG A 37 -7.70 -28.64 22.07
N GLU A 38 -8.76 -28.18 22.72
CA GLU A 38 -10.06 -28.87 22.77
C GLU A 38 -10.65 -29.11 21.38
N ASN A 39 -10.40 -28.20 20.43
CA ASN A 39 -10.82 -28.33 19.04
C ASN A 39 -9.80 -29.04 18.14
N GLY A 40 -8.79 -29.72 18.72
CA GLY A 40 -7.85 -30.56 17.99
C GLY A 40 -6.82 -29.80 17.17
N ILE A 41 -6.56 -28.52 17.47
CA ILE A 41 -5.49 -27.76 16.83
C ILE A 41 -4.13 -28.26 17.36
N SER A 42 -3.21 -28.56 16.45
CA SER A 42 -1.90 -29.10 16.81
C SER A 42 -1.05 -28.11 17.62
N GLU A 43 -0.26 -28.63 18.57
CA GLU A 43 0.70 -27.83 19.34
C GLU A 43 1.72 -27.12 18.44
N TYR A 44 2.07 -27.73 17.31
CA TYR A 44 2.95 -27.09 16.32
C TYR A 44 2.34 -25.78 15.80
N TYR A 45 1.05 -25.80 15.43
CA TYR A 45 0.35 -24.61 14.93
C TYR A 45 0.24 -23.52 16.02
N ILE A 46 -0.09 -23.90 17.26
CA ILE A 46 -0.13 -22.98 18.40
C ILE A 46 1.24 -22.32 18.63
N LYS A 47 2.34 -23.11 18.57
CA LYS A 47 3.71 -22.58 18.66
C LYS A 47 4.06 -21.61 17.53
N VAL A 48 3.60 -21.87 16.31
CA VAL A 48 3.78 -20.97 15.18
C VAL A 48 3.05 -19.65 15.41
N LEU A 49 1.79 -19.69 15.84
CA LEU A 49 1.02 -18.48 16.15
C LEU A 49 1.69 -17.61 17.22
N ARG A 50 2.31 -18.22 18.24
CA ARG A 50 3.07 -17.47 19.27
C ARG A 50 4.33 -16.79 18.75
N LYS A 51 4.89 -17.23 17.62
CA LYS A 51 6.06 -16.63 17.01
C LYS A 51 5.72 -15.53 16.00
N LEU A 52 4.46 -15.47 15.55
CA LEU A 52 4.05 -14.48 14.55
C LEU A 52 3.99 -13.08 15.17
N ASP A 53 4.62 -12.13 14.48
CA ASP A 53 4.49 -10.71 14.81
C ASP A 53 3.21 -10.12 14.27
N TYR A 54 2.76 -10.62 13.13
CA TYR A 54 1.57 -10.16 12.45
C TYR A 54 0.98 -11.27 11.58
N LEU A 55 -0.33 -11.47 11.69
CA LEU A 55 -1.07 -12.38 10.83
C LEU A 55 -1.69 -11.58 9.68
N PHE A 56 -1.07 -11.65 8.51
CA PHE A 56 -1.57 -10.97 7.33
C PHE A 56 -2.80 -11.74 6.76
N PRO A 57 -3.99 -11.13 6.71
CA PRO A 57 -5.17 -11.82 6.19
C PRO A 57 -5.01 -12.19 4.73
N LYS A 58 -5.27 -13.45 4.36
CA LYS A 58 -5.17 -13.95 2.99
C LYS A 58 -6.03 -13.12 2.01
N SER A 59 -7.22 -12.72 2.43
CA SER A 59 -8.12 -11.86 1.65
C SER A 59 -7.48 -10.52 1.30
N ARG A 60 -6.78 -9.91 2.25
CA ARG A 60 -6.06 -8.66 2.02
C ARG A 60 -4.92 -8.84 1.02
N SER A 61 -4.13 -9.92 1.15
CA SER A 61 -3.06 -10.22 0.20
C SER A 61 -3.58 -10.36 -1.23
N VAL A 62 -4.74 -10.99 -1.41
CA VAL A 62 -5.38 -11.14 -2.73
C VAL A 62 -5.80 -9.77 -3.27
N VAL A 63 -6.45 -8.94 -2.45
CA VAL A 63 -6.87 -7.59 -2.87
C VAL A 63 -5.67 -6.72 -3.22
N ASP A 64 -4.62 -6.74 -2.39
CA ASP A 64 -3.40 -5.98 -2.64
C ASP A 64 -2.71 -6.44 -3.94
N ALA A 65 -2.61 -7.76 -4.17
CA ALA A 65 -2.07 -8.31 -5.41
C ALA A 65 -2.89 -7.89 -6.65
N MET A 66 -4.23 -7.92 -6.56
CA MET A 66 -5.11 -7.44 -7.63
C MET A 66 -4.92 -5.95 -7.91
N ASN A 67 -4.79 -5.14 -6.88
CA ASN A 67 -4.55 -3.70 -7.03
C ASN A 67 -3.19 -3.41 -7.66
N LEU A 68 -2.13 -4.11 -7.22
CA LEU A 68 -0.79 -4.00 -7.81
C LEU A 68 -0.81 -4.41 -9.29
N TYR A 69 -1.51 -5.50 -9.63
CA TYR A 69 -1.66 -5.91 -11.03
C TYR A 69 -2.36 -4.84 -11.88
N ARG A 70 -3.44 -4.24 -11.38
CA ARG A 70 -4.15 -3.15 -12.06
C ARG A 70 -3.25 -1.93 -12.25
N LEU A 71 -2.52 -1.53 -11.21
CA LEU A 71 -1.59 -0.40 -11.29
C LEU A 71 -0.49 -0.66 -12.31
N ALA A 72 0.09 -1.86 -12.31
CA ALA A 72 1.10 -2.26 -13.29
C ALA A 72 0.52 -2.24 -14.72
N TRP A 73 -0.72 -2.71 -14.91
CA TRP A 73 -1.40 -2.66 -16.19
C TRP A 73 -1.59 -1.22 -16.68
N TYR A 74 -2.07 -0.30 -15.82
CA TYR A 74 -2.18 1.12 -16.17
C TYR A 74 -0.82 1.73 -16.50
N LYS A 75 0.22 1.43 -15.74
CA LYS A 75 1.57 1.92 -15.99
C LYS A 75 2.11 1.52 -17.37
N VAL A 76 1.71 0.34 -17.86
CA VAL A 76 2.13 -0.16 -19.19
C VAL A 76 1.28 0.43 -20.31
N HIS A 77 -0.04 0.46 -20.15
CA HIS A 77 -0.97 0.81 -21.23
C HIS A 77 -1.33 2.30 -21.28
N TYR A 78 -1.29 2.98 -20.12
CA TYR A 78 -1.62 4.42 -19.96
C TYR A 78 -0.58 5.11 -19.09
N PRO A 79 0.70 5.11 -19.51
CA PRO A 79 1.79 5.60 -18.65
C PRO A 79 1.65 7.08 -18.27
N THR A 80 1.23 7.94 -19.19
CA THR A 80 1.07 9.38 -18.93
C THR A 80 0.04 9.63 -17.83
N GLU A 81 -1.13 9.02 -17.94
CA GLU A 81 -2.20 9.13 -16.95
C GLU A 81 -1.79 8.53 -15.62
N TYR A 82 -1.10 7.38 -15.63
CA TYR A 82 -0.57 6.76 -14.43
C TYR A 82 0.37 7.71 -13.68
N TYR A 83 1.34 8.32 -14.37
CA TYR A 83 2.28 9.24 -13.72
C TYR A 83 1.61 10.55 -13.29
N CYS A 84 0.62 11.06 -14.02
CA CYS A 84 -0.15 12.22 -13.58
C CYS A 84 -0.84 11.96 -12.24
N VAL A 85 -1.53 10.84 -12.08
CA VAL A 85 -2.19 10.47 -10.82
C VAL A 85 -1.16 10.22 -9.71
N PHE A 86 -0.08 9.51 -10.01
CA PHE A 86 0.96 9.18 -9.05
C PHE A 86 1.65 10.44 -8.51
N LEU A 87 2.10 11.34 -9.40
CA LEU A 87 2.73 12.60 -9.03
C LEU A 87 1.77 13.53 -8.29
N SER A 88 0.50 13.59 -8.70
CA SER A 88 -0.51 14.39 -8.00
C SER A 88 -0.75 13.93 -6.57
N ASN A 89 -0.72 12.62 -6.32
CA ASN A 89 -0.86 12.08 -4.97
C ASN A 89 0.34 12.41 -4.09
N ILE A 90 1.56 12.26 -4.61
CA ILE A 90 2.79 12.65 -3.92
C ILE A 90 2.75 14.15 -3.59
N PHE A 91 2.38 14.97 -4.56
CA PHE A 91 2.29 16.41 -4.41
C PHE A 91 1.31 16.84 -3.31
N LYS A 92 0.11 16.23 -3.27
CA LYS A 92 -0.91 16.51 -2.25
C LYS A 92 -0.49 16.07 -0.85
N SER A 93 0.27 15.01 -0.72
CA SER A 93 0.72 14.49 0.58
C SER A 93 1.87 15.30 1.20
N GLY A 94 2.34 16.36 0.54
CA GLY A 94 3.41 17.22 1.04
C GLY A 94 4.74 16.49 1.26
N ASN A 95 5.07 15.52 0.41
CA ASN A 95 6.21 14.60 0.55
C ASN A 95 6.19 13.69 1.79
N THR A 96 5.09 13.65 2.55
CA THR A 96 4.93 12.76 3.69
C THR A 96 4.36 11.39 3.26
N ILE A 97 4.88 10.80 2.19
CA ILE A 97 4.74 9.37 2.00
C ILE A 97 5.80 8.74 2.87
N ASP A 98 5.41 8.40 4.09
CA ASP A 98 6.19 7.64 5.06
C ASP A 98 6.22 6.15 4.66
N TYR A 99 6.65 5.90 3.45
CA TYR A 99 7.12 4.60 2.99
C TYR A 99 8.64 4.72 2.93
N GLY A 100 9.34 4.16 3.88
CA GLY A 100 10.77 4.16 4.18
C GLY A 100 11.81 4.25 3.05
N ASP A 101 11.41 4.48 1.84
CA ASP A 101 12.22 4.83 0.68
C ASP A 101 11.73 6.16 0.12
N LYS A 102 12.56 7.16 0.17
CA LYS A 102 12.37 8.42 -0.56
C LYS A 102 12.20 8.04 -2.03
N TYR A 103 10.96 8.06 -2.51
CA TYR A 103 10.71 8.01 -3.94
C TYR A 103 11.51 9.13 -4.58
N ASN A 104 12.57 8.77 -5.27
CA ASN A 104 13.43 9.74 -5.91
C ASN A 104 12.67 10.28 -7.13
N TYR A 105 12.21 11.51 -7.05
CA TYR A 105 11.57 12.20 -8.18
C TYR A 105 12.40 12.08 -9.46
N MET A 106 13.72 12.05 -9.32
CA MET A 106 14.64 11.88 -10.43
C MET A 106 14.49 10.53 -11.14
N GLU A 107 14.15 9.47 -10.40
CA GLU A 107 13.88 8.16 -11.01
C GLU A 107 12.58 8.18 -11.81
N ILE A 108 11.54 8.86 -11.30
CA ILE A 108 10.27 9.02 -12.01
C ILE A 108 10.47 9.85 -13.28
N ILE A 109 11.20 10.97 -13.19
CA ILE A 109 11.51 11.82 -14.35
C ILE A 109 12.29 11.03 -15.40
N LYS A 110 13.29 10.25 -14.98
CA LYS A 110 14.06 9.39 -15.87
C LYS A 110 13.18 8.32 -16.52
N GLU A 111 12.31 7.67 -15.75
CA GLU A 111 11.38 6.66 -16.27
C GLU A 111 10.39 7.28 -17.28
N CYS A 112 9.91 8.50 -17.03
CA CYS A 112 9.10 9.25 -17.98
C CYS A 112 9.88 9.56 -19.27
N ALA A 113 11.14 10.02 -19.15
CA ALA A 113 12.00 10.30 -20.28
C ALA A 113 12.27 9.06 -21.13
N ASP A 114 12.54 7.91 -20.51
CA ASP A 114 12.73 6.62 -21.19
C ASP A 114 11.49 6.17 -21.99
N LYS A 115 10.30 6.68 -21.61
CA LYS A 115 9.02 6.44 -22.30
C LYS A 115 8.63 7.57 -23.27
N ASN A 116 9.51 8.55 -23.51
CA ASN A 116 9.24 9.76 -24.31
C ASN A 116 8.04 10.57 -23.78
N ILE A 117 7.87 10.62 -22.47
CA ILE A 117 6.87 11.46 -21.79
C ILE A 117 7.60 12.71 -21.28
N ASN A 118 7.26 13.87 -21.83
CA ASN A 118 7.86 15.14 -21.45
C ASN A 118 7.01 15.87 -20.43
N PHE A 119 7.64 16.74 -19.64
CA PHE A 119 6.96 17.65 -18.74
C PHE A 119 6.76 19.01 -19.43
N LEU A 120 5.50 19.45 -19.46
CA LEU A 120 5.10 20.75 -20.00
C LEU A 120 5.04 21.76 -18.86
N GLU A 121 5.51 22.97 -19.11
CA GLU A 121 5.44 24.05 -18.13
C GLU A 121 4.00 24.38 -17.70
N ALA A 122 3.86 24.93 -16.49
CA ALA A 122 2.56 25.34 -15.99
C ALA A 122 1.99 26.49 -16.83
N ASP A 123 0.72 26.37 -17.19
CA ASP A 123 -0.03 27.32 -18.00
C ASP A 123 -1.30 27.77 -17.25
N LYS A 124 -1.56 29.07 -17.21
CA LYS A 124 -2.66 29.64 -16.41
C LYS A 124 -4.05 29.18 -16.86
N GLU A 125 -4.21 28.83 -18.13
CA GLU A 125 -5.50 28.42 -18.69
C GLU A 125 -5.67 26.90 -18.72
N LYS A 126 -4.55 26.14 -18.79
CA LYS A 126 -4.56 24.69 -19.02
C LYS A 126 -4.18 23.88 -17.78
N SER A 127 -3.44 24.47 -16.85
CA SER A 127 -2.98 23.75 -15.67
C SER A 127 -3.99 23.80 -14.53
N ASP A 128 -4.11 22.69 -13.80
CA ASP A 128 -4.79 22.68 -12.52
C ASP A 128 -3.91 23.32 -11.42
N SER A 129 -4.52 23.73 -10.32
CA SER A 129 -3.79 24.32 -9.19
C SER A 129 -2.84 23.34 -8.51
N GLN A 130 -3.20 22.04 -8.42
CA GLN A 130 -2.52 21.03 -7.65
C GLN A 130 -2.33 19.69 -8.38
N LEU A 131 -3.01 19.48 -9.52
CA LEU A 131 -2.97 18.22 -10.23
C LEU A 131 -2.03 18.29 -11.43
N PHE A 132 -1.26 17.23 -11.63
CA PHE A 132 -0.59 16.98 -12.90
C PHE A 132 -1.61 16.49 -13.91
N LEU A 133 -1.62 17.04 -15.11
CA LEU A 133 -2.60 16.72 -16.16
C LEU A 133 -1.93 16.05 -17.35
N SER A 134 -2.61 15.08 -17.95
CA SER A 134 -2.19 14.47 -19.21
C SER A 134 -2.57 15.38 -20.38
N GLU A 135 -1.60 15.73 -21.22
CA GLU A 135 -1.82 16.52 -22.43
C GLU A 135 -0.97 15.97 -23.59
N ASN A 136 -1.62 15.38 -24.60
CA ASN A 136 -0.96 14.86 -25.80
C ASN A 136 0.23 13.92 -25.48
N ARG A 137 0.02 12.97 -24.58
CA ARG A 137 1.05 12.01 -24.08
C ARG A 137 2.19 12.68 -23.32
N ASN A 138 2.03 13.90 -22.84
CA ASN A 138 2.95 14.61 -21.97
C ASN A 138 2.27 14.94 -20.64
N ILE A 139 3.03 15.34 -19.65
CA ILE A 139 2.58 15.69 -18.31
C ILE A 139 2.67 17.19 -18.13
N ARG A 140 1.54 17.86 -17.94
CA ARG A 140 1.51 19.29 -17.62
C ARG A 140 1.64 19.49 -16.13
N LEU A 141 2.53 20.42 -15.75
CA LEU A 141 2.79 20.78 -14.37
C LEU A 141 1.61 21.58 -13.76
N PRO A 142 1.32 21.41 -12.46
CA PRO A 142 0.35 22.23 -11.75
C PRO A 142 0.85 23.66 -11.56
N LEU A 143 -0.06 24.62 -11.33
CA LEU A 143 0.26 26.03 -11.13
C LEU A 143 1.12 26.26 -9.87
N ASN A 144 0.90 25.49 -8.80
CA ASN A 144 1.61 25.60 -7.52
C ASN A 144 2.95 24.83 -7.49
N ASN A 145 3.58 24.57 -8.62
CA ASN A 145 4.79 23.74 -8.73
C ASN A 145 6.08 24.39 -8.18
N LYS A 146 6.07 25.69 -7.86
CA LYS A 146 7.28 26.45 -7.52
C LYS A 146 8.06 25.91 -6.31
N GLN A 147 7.42 25.11 -5.46
CA GLN A 147 8.00 24.64 -4.21
C GLN A 147 8.85 23.36 -4.36
N TYR A 148 8.71 22.63 -5.48
CA TYR A 148 9.30 21.29 -5.64
C TYR A 148 10.48 21.21 -6.60
N PHE A 149 10.55 22.09 -7.56
CA PHE A 149 11.66 22.10 -8.52
C PHE A 149 12.77 23.12 -8.14
N ALA A 150 12.52 24.04 -7.20
CA ALA A 150 13.49 25.02 -6.75
C ALA A 150 14.52 24.47 -5.74
N ASP A 151 14.16 23.41 -4.99
CA ASP A 151 15.03 22.85 -3.94
C ASP A 151 15.87 21.64 -4.41
N ASN A 152 15.75 21.22 -5.68
CA ASN A 152 16.42 20.02 -6.21
C ASN A 152 17.15 20.22 -7.55
N CYS A 153 17.43 21.46 -7.95
CA CYS A 153 18.33 21.78 -9.07
C CYS A 153 19.66 22.33 -8.60
#